data_b369d14ad4f1e81ab00785f1298e6c1f
#
_entry.id   b369d14ad4f1e81ab00785f1298e6c1f
#
_cell.length_a   1.000
_cell.length_b   1.000
_cell.length_c   1.000
_cell.angle_alpha   90.00
_cell.angle_beta   90.00
_cell.angle_gamma   90.00
#
_symmetry.space_group_name_H-M   'P 1'
#
loop_
_entity.id
_entity.type
_entity.pdbx_description
1 polymer ?
#
loop_
_entity_poly.entity_id
_entity_poly.type
_entity_poly.pdbx_seq_one_letter_code
_entity_poly.pdbx_strand_id
1 'polypeptide(L)'
;RKNLFINGGFDVWQRGTSLAGATSYLADRWFNGTTETQSRQAFTVGQTEVDGNPTYYHRGSSGSTEWYGLKQRIENVGTTAGREVTLSYWAKGSSAFTNAPYRGQNFGSGGSSDVNAALSTANITTSWARYTHTFTLPSISGKTVGAGSYIQINLIRANVNNITIDL
;
A
#
# COMPACT_ATOMS: atom_id res chain seq x y z
N ARG A 1 -9.96 -14.06 11.18
CA ARG A 1 -9.83 -12.99 10.20
C ARG A 1 -8.85 -13.42 9.12
N LYS A 2 -9.18 -13.19 7.84
CA LYS A 2 -8.31 -13.52 6.72
C LYS A 2 -7.50 -12.28 6.34
N ASN A 3 -6.16 -12.39 6.30
CA ASN A 3 -5.33 -11.37 5.68
C ASN A 3 -5.44 -11.51 4.15
N LEU A 4 -5.73 -10.41 3.47
CA LEU A 4 -5.87 -10.38 2.02
C LEU A 4 -4.57 -9.96 1.33
N PHE A 5 -3.64 -9.33 2.04
CA PHE A 5 -2.33 -9.00 1.48
C PHE A 5 -1.42 -10.22 1.44
N ILE A 6 -0.73 -10.37 0.32
CA ILE A 6 0.33 -11.34 0.12
C ILE A 6 1.66 -10.61 0.31
N ASN A 7 2.63 -11.25 0.99
CA ASN A 7 3.93 -10.65 1.30
C ASN A 7 3.80 -9.32 2.08
N GLY A 8 2.89 -9.28 3.05
CA GLY A 8 2.66 -8.07 3.86
C GLY A 8 3.82 -7.70 4.80
N GLY A 9 4.72 -8.63 5.09
CA GLY A 9 5.96 -8.41 5.85
C GLY A 9 7.17 -8.06 4.99
N PHE A 10 7.01 -7.92 3.68
CA PHE A 10 8.11 -7.62 2.74
C PHE A 10 9.28 -8.62 2.80
N ASP A 11 9.01 -9.89 3.01
CA ASP A 11 10.05 -10.91 3.12
C ASP A 11 10.54 -11.43 1.76
N VAL A 12 9.70 -11.37 0.73
CA VAL A 12 9.96 -11.93 -0.60
C VAL A 12 10.28 -10.85 -1.62
N TRP A 13 11.46 -10.94 -2.25
CA TRP A 13 12.03 -9.96 -3.17
C TRP A 13 12.71 -10.64 -4.36
N GLN A 14 11.96 -11.30 -5.23
CA GLN A 14 12.51 -12.09 -6.34
C GLN A 14 13.05 -11.22 -7.50
N ARG A 15 12.61 -9.96 -7.61
CA ARG A 15 12.98 -9.04 -8.72
C ARG A 15 14.13 -8.12 -8.39
N GLY A 16 14.81 -8.34 -7.26
CA GLY A 16 15.88 -7.47 -6.77
C GLY A 16 15.50 -6.75 -5.49
N THR A 17 16.43 -6.01 -4.92
CA THR A 17 16.28 -5.35 -3.63
C THR A 17 16.32 -3.83 -3.71
N SER A 18 16.46 -3.27 -4.90
CA SER A 18 16.44 -1.83 -5.17
C SER A 18 15.92 -1.55 -6.58
N LEU A 19 15.19 -0.46 -6.72
CA LEU A 19 14.65 0.04 -7.98
C LEU A 19 14.62 1.57 -7.93
N ALA A 20 15.15 2.22 -8.96
CA ALA A 20 15.13 3.67 -9.08
C ALA A 20 14.46 4.09 -10.40
N GLY A 21 13.65 5.13 -10.34
CA GLY A 21 13.11 5.81 -11.51
C GLY A 21 12.11 5.02 -12.35
N ALA A 22 11.48 3.99 -11.81
CA ALA A 22 10.55 3.16 -12.57
C ALA A 22 9.29 2.76 -11.81
N THR A 23 8.18 2.71 -12.54
CA THR A 23 6.93 2.12 -12.05
C THR A 23 6.98 0.62 -12.28
N SER A 24 7.14 -0.18 -11.24
CA SER A 24 7.30 -1.62 -11.35
C SER A 24 7.00 -2.35 -10.02
N TYR A 25 7.02 -3.69 -10.10
CA TYR A 25 7.04 -4.55 -8.91
C TYR A 25 8.48 -4.71 -8.43
N LEU A 26 8.71 -4.55 -7.15
CA LEU A 26 10.00 -4.82 -6.50
C LEU A 26 9.84 -5.88 -5.40
N ALA A 27 9.25 -5.53 -4.25
CA ALA A 27 8.76 -6.55 -3.32
C ALA A 27 7.63 -7.34 -3.98
N ASP A 28 7.64 -8.65 -3.86
CA ASP A 28 6.66 -9.49 -4.56
C ASP A 28 5.23 -9.14 -4.18
N ARG A 29 4.36 -9.03 -5.22
CA ARG A 29 2.96 -8.58 -5.14
C ARG A 29 2.76 -7.09 -4.86
N TRP A 30 3.81 -6.34 -4.51
CA TRP A 30 3.73 -4.91 -4.28
C TRP A 30 4.21 -4.13 -5.51
N PHE A 31 3.35 -3.24 -5.99
CA PHE A 31 3.60 -2.41 -7.17
C PHE A 31 3.91 -0.98 -6.74
N ASN A 32 5.01 -0.44 -7.21
CA ASN A 32 5.27 0.98 -7.15
C ASN A 32 4.57 1.70 -8.32
N GLY A 33 3.73 2.67 -8.00
CA GLY A 33 2.98 3.44 -8.98
C GLY A 33 3.65 4.72 -9.44
N THR A 34 4.87 4.98 -9.00
CA THR A 34 5.58 6.25 -9.19
C THR A 34 7.06 6.00 -9.52
N THR A 35 7.83 7.05 -9.74
CA THR A 35 9.23 6.96 -10.17
C THR A 35 10.23 7.14 -9.01
N GLU A 36 9.81 6.99 -7.76
CA GLU A 36 10.70 7.07 -6.62
C GLU A 36 11.69 5.91 -6.58
N THR A 37 12.77 6.14 -5.83
CA THR A 37 13.67 5.06 -5.46
C THR A 37 13.03 4.20 -4.38
N GLN A 38 13.04 2.89 -4.59
CA GLN A 38 12.58 1.90 -3.64
C GLN A 38 13.67 0.93 -3.29
N SER A 39 13.68 0.46 -2.05
CA SER A 39 14.67 -0.51 -1.59
C SER A 39 14.14 -1.37 -0.45
N ARG A 40 14.69 -2.58 -0.37
CA ARG A 40 14.59 -3.42 0.82
C ARG A 40 15.59 -2.94 1.86
N GLN A 41 15.14 -2.77 3.08
CA GLN A 41 15.99 -2.49 4.22
C GLN A 41 15.87 -3.63 5.24
N ALA A 42 16.91 -3.86 6.03
CA ALA A 42 16.88 -4.84 7.10
C ALA A 42 16.63 -4.17 8.45
N PHE A 43 15.79 -4.79 9.26
CA PHE A 43 15.74 -4.45 10.68
C PHE A 43 16.97 -4.98 11.41
N THR A 44 17.34 -4.31 12.50
CA THR A 44 18.30 -4.86 13.46
C THR A 44 17.67 -6.07 14.15
N VAL A 45 18.41 -7.15 14.25
CA VAL A 45 17.95 -8.37 14.94
C VAL A 45 17.61 -8.05 16.39
N GLY A 46 16.41 -8.45 16.83
CA GLY A 46 15.93 -8.20 18.18
C GLY A 46 15.37 -6.78 18.39
N GLN A 47 15.09 -6.02 17.32
CA GLN A 47 14.38 -4.76 17.44
C GLN A 47 13.01 -4.94 18.11
N THR A 48 12.53 -3.91 18.80
CA THR A 48 11.24 -3.91 19.50
C THR A 48 10.30 -2.80 19.03
N GLU A 49 10.68 -2.09 17.97
CA GLU A 49 9.90 -0.96 17.43
C GLU A 49 8.67 -1.41 16.63
N VAL A 50 8.77 -2.58 15.97
CA VAL A 50 7.71 -3.18 15.18
C VAL A 50 7.41 -4.59 15.70
N ASP A 51 6.13 -4.86 15.97
CA ASP A 51 5.69 -6.16 16.47
C ASP A 51 6.00 -7.29 15.48
N GLY A 52 6.23 -8.50 16.01
CA GLY A 52 6.48 -9.71 15.23
C GLY A 52 7.93 -9.85 14.76
N ASN A 53 8.80 -8.92 15.14
CA ASN A 53 10.23 -8.95 14.83
C ASN A 53 10.54 -9.25 13.34
N PRO A 54 10.01 -8.44 12.39
CA PRO A 54 10.22 -8.66 10.97
C PRO A 54 11.70 -8.53 10.61
N THR A 55 12.10 -9.23 9.54
CA THR A 55 13.50 -9.19 9.05
C THR A 55 13.74 -7.98 8.15
N TYR A 56 12.76 -7.64 7.32
CA TYR A 56 12.89 -6.58 6.32
C TYR A 56 11.73 -5.60 6.39
N TYR A 57 11.95 -4.44 5.78
CA TYR A 57 10.93 -3.45 5.51
C TYR A 57 11.15 -2.80 4.13
N HIS A 58 10.10 -2.25 3.57
CA HIS A 58 10.15 -1.50 2.33
C HIS A 58 10.48 -0.03 2.63
N ARG A 59 11.43 0.54 1.89
CA ARG A 59 11.75 1.96 1.91
C ARG A 59 11.48 2.59 0.56
N GLY A 60 10.68 3.66 0.53
CA GLY A 60 10.51 4.55 -0.61
C GLY A 60 11.10 5.92 -0.32
N SER A 61 11.77 6.53 -1.31
CA SER A 61 12.31 7.89 -1.21
C SER A 61 11.80 8.73 -2.36
N SER A 62 11.10 9.81 -2.06
CA SER A 62 10.56 10.76 -3.01
C SER A 62 11.46 11.98 -3.14
N GLY A 63 11.71 12.42 -4.38
CA GLY A 63 12.53 13.61 -4.67
C GLY A 63 11.75 14.91 -4.79
N SER A 64 10.58 14.95 -5.39
CA SER A 64 10.05 16.24 -5.82
C SER A 64 8.55 16.39 -6.01
N THR A 65 7.68 15.44 -5.74
CA THR A 65 6.23 15.61 -5.95
C THR A 65 5.40 14.56 -5.24
N GLU A 66 4.10 14.60 -5.40
CA GLU A 66 3.14 13.70 -4.83
C GLU A 66 3.58 12.23 -4.91
N TRP A 67 3.73 11.61 -3.78
CA TRP A 67 4.11 10.21 -3.68
C TRP A 67 2.88 9.31 -3.57
N TYR A 68 2.64 8.52 -4.60
CA TYR A 68 1.53 7.58 -4.64
C TYR A 68 1.88 6.18 -4.17
N GLY A 69 3.11 5.98 -3.85
CA GLY A 69 3.69 4.84 -3.17
C GLY A 69 3.17 3.46 -3.53
N LEU A 70 3.38 2.64 -2.57
CA LEU A 70 3.24 1.21 -2.64
C LEU A 70 1.77 0.77 -2.65
N LYS A 71 1.40 -0.09 -3.61
CA LYS A 71 0.05 -0.61 -3.72
C LYS A 71 0.02 -2.11 -4.00
N GLN A 72 -1.05 -2.75 -3.58
CA GLN A 72 -1.33 -4.14 -3.92
C GLN A 72 -2.72 -4.26 -4.54
N ARG A 73 -2.84 -5.16 -5.52
CA ARG A 73 -4.11 -5.55 -6.13
C ARG A 73 -4.55 -6.90 -5.60
N ILE A 74 -5.79 -6.96 -5.15
CA ILE A 74 -6.48 -8.17 -4.70
C ILE A 74 -7.44 -8.54 -5.80
N GLU A 75 -7.27 -9.72 -6.37
CA GLU A 75 -8.05 -10.20 -7.51
C GLU A 75 -9.53 -10.32 -7.17
N ASN A 76 -10.35 -9.99 -8.17
CA ASN A 76 -11.80 -9.96 -8.14
C ASN A 76 -12.38 -8.86 -7.22
N VAL A 77 -12.96 -7.85 -7.86
CA VAL A 77 -13.62 -6.72 -7.19
C VAL A 77 -14.72 -7.11 -6.20
N GLY A 78 -15.31 -8.30 -6.38
CA GLY A 78 -16.34 -8.86 -5.50
C GLY A 78 -15.83 -9.46 -4.19
N THR A 79 -14.51 -9.71 -4.05
CA THR A 79 -13.94 -10.46 -2.91
C THR A 79 -14.39 -9.94 -1.54
N THR A 80 -14.50 -8.62 -1.38
CA THR A 80 -14.94 -7.99 -0.13
C THR A 80 -16.01 -6.91 -0.33
N ALA A 81 -16.68 -6.93 -1.48
CA ALA A 81 -17.72 -5.96 -1.80
C ALA A 81 -18.84 -5.94 -0.74
N GLY A 82 -19.27 -4.77 -0.33
CA GLY A 82 -20.29 -4.57 0.70
C GLY A 82 -19.84 -4.92 2.13
N ARG A 83 -18.57 -5.24 2.35
CA ARG A 83 -18.06 -5.64 3.66
C ARG A 83 -17.21 -4.56 4.29
N GLU A 84 -17.27 -4.48 5.62
CA GLU A 84 -16.30 -3.73 6.39
C GLU A 84 -14.98 -4.48 6.45
N VAL A 85 -13.89 -3.75 6.18
CA VAL A 85 -12.52 -4.24 6.22
C VAL A 85 -11.64 -3.27 6.99
N THR A 86 -10.55 -3.80 7.54
CA THR A 86 -9.56 -2.99 8.26
C THR A 86 -8.21 -3.12 7.56
N LEU A 87 -7.68 -1.99 7.10
CA LEU A 87 -6.30 -1.85 6.69
C LEU A 87 -5.45 -1.50 7.91
N SER A 88 -4.36 -2.23 8.16
CA SER A 88 -3.37 -1.82 9.14
C SER A 88 -1.96 -2.04 8.60
N TYR A 89 -1.07 -1.11 8.91
CA TYR A 89 0.33 -1.15 8.49
C TYR A 89 1.20 -0.40 9.49
N TRP A 90 2.47 -0.77 9.56
CA TRP A 90 3.49 -0.03 10.28
C TRP A 90 4.13 0.95 9.31
N ALA A 91 4.41 2.16 9.78
CA ALA A 91 5.09 3.17 8.96
C ALA A 91 5.86 4.17 9.82
N LYS A 92 6.89 4.77 9.22
CA LYS A 92 7.54 6.01 9.68
C LYS A 92 8.02 6.83 8.49
N GLY A 93 8.23 8.12 8.71
CA GLY A 93 8.82 9.03 7.74
C GLY A 93 10.14 9.61 8.23
N SER A 94 10.98 10.11 7.32
CA SER A 94 12.15 10.91 7.70
C SER A 94 11.75 12.28 8.28
N SER A 95 10.54 12.73 8.00
CA SER A 95 9.83 13.84 8.65
C SER A 95 8.37 13.47 8.81
N ALA A 96 7.65 14.13 9.71
CA ALA A 96 6.22 13.90 9.90
C ALA A 96 5.42 14.40 8.69
N PHE A 97 4.38 13.66 8.31
CA PHE A 97 3.49 14.01 7.21
C PHE A 97 2.09 13.40 7.38
N THR A 98 1.11 14.00 6.71
CA THR A 98 -0.25 13.46 6.67
C THR A 98 -0.38 12.50 5.50
N ASN A 99 -0.84 11.28 5.77
CA ASN A 99 -1.15 10.26 4.78
C ASN A 99 -2.66 10.01 4.72
N ALA A 100 -3.18 9.83 3.52
CA ALA A 100 -4.54 9.35 3.27
C ALA A 100 -4.44 8.11 2.36
N PRO A 101 -4.38 6.89 2.89
CA PRO A 101 -4.39 5.69 2.07
C PRO A 101 -5.58 5.70 1.11
N TYR A 102 -5.46 4.96 0.03
CA TYR A 102 -6.45 5.02 -1.04
C TYR A 102 -6.93 3.63 -1.42
N ARG A 103 -8.23 3.50 -1.64
CA ARG A 103 -8.84 2.28 -2.17
C ARG A 103 -9.43 2.51 -3.54
N GLY A 104 -9.35 1.49 -4.39
CA GLY A 104 -10.02 1.47 -5.68
C GLY A 104 -10.71 0.13 -5.91
N GLN A 105 -11.91 0.17 -6.47
CA GLN A 105 -12.59 -0.97 -7.06
C GLN A 105 -12.53 -0.82 -8.57
N ASN A 106 -11.72 -1.66 -9.23
CA ASN A 106 -11.62 -1.71 -10.69
C ASN A 106 -12.47 -2.86 -11.21
N PHE A 107 -13.39 -2.53 -12.11
CA PHE A 107 -14.35 -3.51 -12.62
C PHE A 107 -13.85 -4.30 -13.83
N GLY A 108 -12.62 -4.04 -14.29
CA GLY A 108 -12.01 -4.78 -15.38
C GLY A 108 -12.48 -4.37 -16.77
N SER A 109 -11.94 -5.07 -17.76
CA SER A 109 -12.28 -4.80 -19.17
C SER A 109 -13.74 -5.18 -19.46
N GLY A 110 -14.49 -4.24 -20.03
CA GLY A 110 -15.94 -4.38 -20.26
C GLY A 110 -16.81 -4.22 -19.01
N GLY A 111 -16.20 -3.85 -17.87
CA GLY A 111 -16.91 -3.62 -16.62
C GLY A 111 -17.41 -2.18 -16.46
N SER A 112 -18.10 -1.94 -15.35
CA SER A 112 -18.54 -0.61 -14.93
C SER A 112 -17.34 0.31 -14.63
N SER A 113 -17.58 1.61 -14.57
CA SER A 113 -16.58 2.61 -14.16
C SER A 113 -16.04 2.33 -12.77
N ASP A 114 -14.74 2.58 -12.56
CA ASP A 114 -14.05 2.41 -11.30
C ASP A 114 -14.66 3.23 -10.17
N VAL A 115 -14.63 2.69 -8.96
CA VAL A 115 -15.05 3.38 -7.74
C VAL A 115 -13.86 3.55 -6.82
N ASN A 116 -13.43 4.79 -6.64
CA ASN A 116 -12.21 5.13 -5.93
C ASN A 116 -12.49 6.09 -4.76
N ALA A 117 -11.77 5.95 -3.66
CA ALA A 117 -11.84 6.90 -2.53
C ALA A 117 -10.55 6.90 -1.70
N ALA A 118 -10.22 8.07 -1.14
CA ALA A 118 -9.28 8.16 -0.04
C ALA A 118 -9.91 7.58 1.23
N LEU A 119 -9.08 7.00 2.09
CA LEU A 119 -9.46 6.60 3.43
C LEU A 119 -9.26 7.76 4.42
N SER A 120 -9.56 7.54 5.69
CA SER A 120 -9.28 8.52 6.74
C SER A 120 -7.79 8.88 6.77
N THR A 121 -7.48 10.12 7.10
CA THR A 121 -6.10 10.58 7.23
C THR A 121 -5.44 10.04 8.50
N ALA A 122 -4.12 9.88 8.45
CA ALA A 122 -3.28 9.61 9.60
C ALA A 122 -2.01 10.47 9.53
N ASN A 123 -1.54 10.95 10.66
CA ASN A 123 -0.27 11.66 10.75
C ASN A 123 0.84 10.64 11.00
N ILE A 124 1.64 10.40 9.96
CA ILE A 124 2.80 9.52 10.05
C ILE A 124 3.91 10.30 10.74
N THR A 125 4.51 9.68 11.76
CA THR A 125 5.58 10.28 12.56
C THR A 125 6.96 9.81 12.12
N THR A 126 8.00 10.32 12.76
CA THR A 126 9.40 9.89 12.52
C THR A 126 9.78 8.62 13.25
N SER A 127 8.91 8.10 14.11
CA SER A 127 9.07 6.82 14.81
C SER A 127 8.12 5.79 14.23
N TRP A 128 8.49 4.51 14.25
CA TRP A 128 7.60 3.44 13.86
C TRP A 128 6.32 3.47 14.67
N ALA A 129 5.20 3.45 13.97
CA ALA A 129 3.88 3.35 14.59
C ALA A 129 2.95 2.53 13.69
N ARG A 130 1.96 1.89 14.31
CA ARG A 130 0.93 1.13 13.60
C ARG A 130 -0.27 2.02 13.33
N TYR A 131 -0.63 2.12 12.05
CA TYR A 131 -1.78 2.89 11.58
C TYR A 131 -2.89 1.95 11.15
N THR A 132 -4.13 2.34 11.43
CA THR A 132 -5.31 1.49 11.18
C THR A 132 -6.44 2.32 10.59
N HIS A 133 -7.06 1.80 9.53
CA HIS A 133 -8.21 2.41 8.85
C HIS A 133 -9.29 1.35 8.66
N THR A 134 -10.44 1.56 9.26
CA THR A 134 -11.63 0.70 9.05
C THR A 134 -12.59 1.40 8.11
N PHE A 135 -13.04 0.69 7.08
CA PHE A 135 -13.91 1.24 6.05
C PHE A 135 -14.75 0.15 5.40
N THR A 136 -15.88 0.53 4.81
CA THR A 136 -16.70 -0.38 4.03
C THR A 136 -16.35 -0.25 2.55
N LEU A 137 -16.09 -1.38 1.89
CA LEU A 137 -16.03 -1.41 0.43
C LEU A 137 -17.44 -1.34 -0.15
N PRO A 138 -17.71 -0.45 -1.13
CA PRO A 138 -19.03 -0.36 -1.74
C PRO A 138 -19.54 -1.68 -2.29
N SER A 139 -20.85 -1.86 -2.25
CA SER A 139 -21.51 -2.96 -2.94
C SER A 139 -21.26 -2.89 -4.45
N ILE A 140 -21.19 -4.03 -5.08
CA ILE A 140 -21.15 -4.17 -6.55
C ILE A 140 -22.51 -4.48 -7.16
N SER A 141 -23.59 -4.40 -6.37
CA SER A 141 -24.95 -4.59 -6.88
C SER A 141 -25.24 -3.59 -8.00
N GLY A 142 -25.80 -4.06 -9.10
CA GLY A 142 -26.06 -3.24 -10.28
C GLY A 142 -24.82 -2.86 -11.11
N LYS A 143 -23.66 -3.42 -10.82
CA LYS A 143 -22.42 -3.22 -11.58
C LYS A 143 -22.13 -4.41 -12.50
N THR A 144 -21.55 -4.11 -13.65
CA THR A 144 -20.98 -5.13 -14.54
C THR A 144 -19.53 -5.39 -14.13
N VAL A 145 -19.19 -6.65 -13.88
CA VAL A 145 -17.82 -7.08 -13.57
C VAL A 145 -17.21 -7.69 -14.81
N GLY A 146 -16.20 -7.04 -15.35
CA GLY A 146 -15.46 -7.46 -16.52
C GLY A 146 -14.22 -8.28 -16.17
N ALA A 147 -13.47 -8.65 -17.22
CA ALA A 147 -12.27 -9.47 -17.07
C ALA A 147 -11.14 -8.70 -16.35
N GLY A 148 -10.43 -9.40 -15.45
CA GLY A 148 -9.30 -8.83 -14.73
C GLY A 148 -9.68 -7.78 -13.68
N SER A 149 -10.88 -7.83 -13.13
CA SER A 149 -11.32 -6.92 -12.06
C SER A 149 -10.52 -7.13 -10.76
N TYR A 150 -10.32 -6.07 -9.98
CA TYR A 150 -9.55 -6.13 -8.73
C TYR A 150 -9.96 -5.03 -7.75
N ILE A 151 -9.58 -5.23 -6.50
CA ILE A 151 -9.52 -4.18 -5.48
C ILE A 151 -8.07 -3.73 -5.38
N GLN A 152 -7.81 -2.43 -5.38
CA GLN A 152 -6.48 -1.85 -5.17
C GLN A 152 -6.44 -1.11 -3.85
N ILE A 153 -5.40 -1.34 -3.07
CA ILE A 153 -5.09 -0.59 -1.86
C ILE A 153 -3.73 0.05 -2.03
N ASN A 154 -3.67 1.38 -1.95
CA ASN A 154 -2.43 2.15 -1.85
C ASN A 154 -2.20 2.46 -0.37
N LEU A 155 -1.08 2.02 0.18
CA LEU A 155 -0.74 2.26 1.59
C LEU A 155 -0.41 3.71 1.86
N ILE A 156 0.29 4.36 0.93
CA ILE A 156 0.68 5.76 1.05
C ILE A 156 0.10 6.55 -0.13
N ARG A 157 -0.48 7.67 0.19
CA ARG A 157 -0.88 8.73 -0.74
C ARG A 157 -0.72 10.07 -0.04
N ALA A 158 0.44 10.67 -0.20
CA ALA A 158 0.77 11.94 0.43
C ALA A 158 1.41 12.89 -0.59
N ASN A 159 1.10 14.16 -0.47
CA ASN A 159 1.75 15.22 -1.25
C ASN A 159 2.92 15.76 -0.43
N VAL A 160 4.07 15.12 -0.52
CA VAL A 160 5.27 15.44 0.25
C VAL A 160 6.51 15.32 -0.63
N ASN A 161 7.47 16.21 -0.40
CA ASN A 161 8.71 16.28 -1.17
C ASN A 161 9.90 15.92 -0.29
N ASN A 162 10.94 15.34 -0.90
CA ASN A 162 12.22 15.06 -0.24
C ASN A 162 12.04 14.26 1.06
N ILE A 163 11.20 13.25 1.03
CA ILE A 163 10.91 12.40 2.17
C ILE A 163 11.29 10.95 1.89
N THR A 164 11.77 10.28 2.93
CA THR A 164 11.89 8.82 2.95
C THR A 164 10.78 8.25 3.81
N ILE A 165 10.10 7.22 3.32
CA ILE A 165 9.00 6.54 4.01
C ILE A 165 9.33 5.07 4.11
N ASP A 166 9.28 4.55 5.33
CA ASP A 166 9.47 3.13 5.67
C ASP A 166 8.13 2.49 6.00
N LEU A 167 7.90 1.26 5.48
CA LEU A 167 6.66 0.48 5.60
C LEU A 167 6.95 -0.96 6.00
#